data_6f0042532ad41a24c0db8e561f6effb1
#
_entry.id   6f0042532ad41a24c0db8e561f6effb1
#
_cell.length_a   1.000
_cell.length_b   1.000
_cell.length_c   1.000
_cell.angle_alpha   90.00
_cell.angle_beta   90.00
_cell.angle_gamma   90.00
#
_symmetry.space_group_name_H-M   'P 1'
#
loop_
_entity.id
_entity.type
_entity.pdbx_description
1 polymer ?
#
loop_
_entity_poly.entity_id
_entity_poly.type
_entity_poly.pdbx_seq_one_letter_code
_entity_poly.pdbx_strand_id
1 'polypeptide(L)'
;MSKLKDTLKKLWRNEPKNLGNLHQDKTGILKHREWRGISDTAYDYYRWLITWKDIIVMAGKAPVSTVKGLMSYRWMASYLSAPAWVDRHTEGLRGPQLRITHLHMNGLVKPTTDIINFLLANDKHFHKNSKWSDRTVNVDEIFSSEIMAGFPNLKDNHVSTIPIFLTSMVDQQITPPYLDITEGYGVPADVCPLPSAEAGVAINDDYPMVGKCAITCNMPCDGSVMNSAYIDRRFNIPTHVLNVPLRYNGEDVQPYAVDEVKSMIEFIEEQTGEKFDWNAFFAAMENYNEQLEYEIQKWEINKTDYPQMTGATFWLYRLFYFHISGGMDERFLKIDKKVNKLMLDAYKKQTKCSKEMRHRAIVWSCPANYYTSLANWLENCWGVNVVMDMETMISYIQYDTSDKEKALETYAKTLQRTTMRKHTKGGYANVVDELWRIVDEYNADMVIMYDQISCKGMDGLVGIFDDQARERGISFIWVPQDLMDPRTISRRDMRENINKYMTTVLQEEPVDPTLVDFDDTMAW
;
A
#
# COMPACT_ATOMS: atom_id res chain seq x y z
N MET A 1 -6.05 -43.34 0.71
CA MET A 1 -5.97 -42.59 1.98
C MET A 1 -4.68 -41.76 2.08
N SER A 2 -3.53 -42.20 1.61
CA SER A 2 -2.29 -41.40 1.69
C SER A 2 -2.36 -40.13 0.83
N LYS A 3 -2.78 -40.21 -0.44
CA LYS A 3 -2.90 -39.04 -1.34
C LYS A 3 -3.83 -37.95 -0.83
N LEU A 4 -4.97 -38.31 -0.22
CA LEU A 4 -5.88 -37.33 0.37
C LEU A 4 -5.27 -36.66 1.60
N LYS A 5 -4.58 -37.45 2.42
CA LYS A 5 -3.86 -36.94 3.59
C LYS A 5 -2.73 -36.01 3.20
N ASP A 6 -2.01 -36.33 2.13
CA ASP A 6 -0.95 -35.48 1.57
C ASP A 6 -1.49 -34.21 0.92
N THR A 7 -2.65 -34.29 0.23
CA THR A 7 -3.34 -33.13 -0.31
C THR A 7 -3.88 -32.22 0.78
N LEU A 8 -4.52 -32.78 1.79
CA LEU A 8 -5.02 -32.01 2.94
C LEU A 8 -3.87 -31.37 3.73
N LYS A 9 -2.74 -32.04 3.83
CA LYS A 9 -1.55 -31.52 4.47
C LYS A 9 -0.93 -30.37 3.68
N LYS A 10 -0.95 -30.44 2.35
CA LYS A 10 -0.55 -29.36 1.44
C LYS A 10 -1.48 -28.16 1.50
N LEU A 11 -2.76 -28.37 1.60
CA LEU A 11 -3.75 -27.29 1.73
C LEU A 11 -3.71 -26.64 3.11
N TRP A 12 -3.57 -27.46 4.16
CA TRP A 12 -3.62 -26.97 5.53
C TRP A 12 -2.41 -26.13 5.94
N ARG A 13 -1.24 -26.40 5.39
CA ARG A 13 -0.01 -25.71 5.81
C ARG A 13 0.54 -24.74 4.80
N ASN A 14 -0.21 -24.50 3.71
CA ASN A 14 0.49 -23.91 2.58
C ASN A 14 1.81 -24.61 2.42
N GLU A 15 1.70 -25.97 2.47
CA GLU A 15 2.85 -26.76 2.58
C GLU A 15 4.02 -26.05 2.00
N PRO A 16 5.02 -26.32 2.52
CA PRO A 16 6.33 -25.79 2.61
C PRO A 16 6.85 -25.13 1.40
N LYS A 17 6.26 -25.44 0.29
CA LYS A 17 6.52 -24.68 -0.91
C LYS A 17 6.09 -23.21 -0.79
N ASN A 18 5.16 -22.91 0.09
CA ASN A 18 4.55 -21.59 0.19
C ASN A 18 5.04 -20.77 1.37
N LEU A 19 5.38 -21.42 2.44
CA LEU A 19 6.07 -20.77 3.55
C LEU A 19 7.55 -21.11 3.49
N GLY A 20 7.96 -21.65 2.36
CA GLY A 20 9.30 -22.01 2.03
C GLY A 20 9.92 -22.91 3.07
N ASN A 21 11.18 -22.80 3.18
CA ASN A 21 11.98 -23.52 4.14
C ASN A 21 11.77 -23.02 5.58
N LEU A 22 10.97 -21.98 5.79
CA LEU A 22 10.64 -21.43 7.10
C LEU A 22 10.16 -22.49 8.09
N HIS A 23 9.37 -23.44 7.57
CA HIS A 23 8.84 -24.54 8.37
C HIS A 23 9.64 -25.84 8.19
N GLN A 24 10.45 -25.94 7.15
CA GLN A 24 11.15 -27.17 6.81
C GLN A 24 12.46 -27.33 7.55
N ASP A 25 13.28 -26.32 7.50
CA ASP A 25 14.61 -26.34 8.08
C ASP A 25 14.63 -25.85 9.54
N LYS A 26 13.46 -25.46 10.05
CA LYS A 26 13.31 -24.93 11.40
C LYS A 26 14.12 -23.66 11.65
N THR A 27 14.42 -22.94 10.59
CA THR A 27 15.02 -21.61 10.62
C THR A 27 13.96 -20.57 10.30
N GLY A 28 14.33 -19.33 10.13
CA GLY A 28 13.40 -18.30 9.77
C GLY A 28 12.30 -18.12 10.81
N ILE A 29 11.04 -18.23 10.37
CA ILE A 29 9.88 -17.94 11.19
C ILE A 29 9.81 -18.76 12.47
N LEU A 30 10.11 -20.05 12.42
CA LEU A 30 10.05 -20.90 13.62
C LEU A 30 11.04 -20.46 14.67
N LYS A 31 12.24 -20.09 14.24
CA LYS A 31 13.27 -19.56 15.13
C LYS A 31 12.88 -18.22 15.71
N HIS A 32 12.33 -17.33 14.92
CA HIS A 32 11.87 -16.02 15.39
C HIS A 32 10.62 -16.11 16.25
N ARG A 33 9.78 -17.10 16.03
CA ARG A 33 8.61 -17.37 16.90
C ARG A 33 9.01 -17.76 18.31
N GLU A 34 10.20 -18.28 18.53
CA GLU A 34 10.71 -18.53 19.88
C GLU A 34 10.79 -17.27 20.74
N TRP A 35 10.93 -16.12 20.11
CA TRP A 35 10.94 -14.82 20.82
C TRP A 35 9.56 -14.28 21.12
N ARG A 36 8.55 -14.89 20.55
CA ARG A 36 7.16 -14.56 20.86
C ARG A 36 6.76 -15.29 22.12
N GLY A 37 6.31 -14.56 23.11
CA GLY A 37 5.67 -15.18 24.26
C GLY A 37 4.37 -15.89 23.86
N ILE A 38 3.86 -16.75 24.72
CA ILE A 38 2.60 -17.50 24.52
C ILE A 38 1.45 -16.54 24.15
N SER A 39 1.41 -15.36 24.78
CA SER A 39 0.40 -14.34 24.49
C SER A 39 0.44 -13.84 23.04
N ASP A 40 1.63 -13.62 22.49
CA ASP A 40 1.80 -13.15 21.12
C ASP A 40 1.42 -14.24 20.12
N THR A 41 1.82 -15.48 20.39
CA THR A 41 1.45 -16.63 19.56
C THR A 41 -0.06 -16.85 19.54
N ALA A 42 -0.73 -16.79 20.69
CA ALA A 42 -2.16 -16.92 20.77
C ALA A 42 -2.90 -15.78 20.04
N TYR A 43 -2.37 -14.55 20.13
CA TYR A 43 -2.91 -13.40 19.44
C TYR A 43 -2.76 -13.51 17.91
N ASP A 44 -1.63 -14.00 17.42
CA ASP A 44 -1.36 -14.24 16.02
C ASP A 44 -2.37 -15.24 15.43
N TYR A 45 -2.55 -16.40 16.05
CA TYR A 45 -3.56 -17.37 15.65
C TYR A 45 -5.00 -16.80 15.68
N TYR A 46 -5.33 -16.04 16.71
CA TYR A 46 -6.65 -15.41 16.79
C TYR A 46 -6.89 -14.47 15.61
N ARG A 47 -5.91 -13.67 15.24
CA ARG A 47 -6.01 -12.71 14.13
C ARG A 47 -6.06 -13.39 12.76
N TRP A 48 -5.33 -14.46 12.60
CA TRP A 48 -5.41 -15.30 11.41
C TRP A 48 -6.82 -15.91 11.24
N LEU A 49 -7.43 -16.38 12.31
CA LEU A 49 -8.82 -16.85 12.30
C LEU A 49 -9.82 -15.73 11.96
N ILE A 50 -9.56 -14.48 12.36
CA ILE A 50 -10.39 -13.33 11.97
C ILE A 50 -10.35 -13.13 10.46
N THR A 51 -9.20 -13.26 9.82
CA THR A 51 -9.06 -13.17 8.36
C THR A 51 -9.93 -14.23 7.66
N TRP A 52 -9.85 -15.48 8.10
CA TRP A 52 -10.71 -16.55 7.59
C TRP A 52 -12.20 -16.27 7.79
N LYS A 53 -12.56 -15.82 8.97
CA LYS A 53 -13.95 -15.44 9.28
C LYS A 53 -14.46 -14.39 8.28
N ASP A 54 -13.70 -13.35 8.00
CA ASP A 54 -14.14 -12.25 7.13
C ASP A 54 -14.29 -12.72 5.68
N ILE A 55 -13.42 -13.60 5.18
CA ILE A 55 -13.56 -14.24 3.85
C ILE A 55 -14.83 -15.11 3.79
N ILE A 56 -15.05 -15.94 4.80
CA ILE A 56 -16.23 -16.83 4.85
C ILE A 56 -17.53 -16.01 4.93
N VAL A 57 -17.52 -14.94 5.74
CA VAL A 57 -18.68 -14.04 5.86
C VAL A 57 -18.94 -13.32 4.54
N MET A 58 -17.91 -12.88 3.83
CA MET A 58 -18.04 -12.31 2.49
C MET A 58 -18.75 -13.29 1.55
N ALA A 59 -18.25 -14.50 1.44
CA ALA A 59 -18.85 -15.52 0.59
C ALA A 59 -20.29 -15.87 1.00
N GLY A 60 -20.57 -15.92 2.31
CA GLY A 60 -21.90 -16.20 2.86
C GLY A 60 -22.93 -15.09 2.65
N LYS A 61 -22.49 -13.82 2.61
CA LYS A 61 -23.38 -12.67 2.37
C LYS A 61 -23.87 -12.59 0.91
N ALA A 62 -23.06 -13.00 -0.03
CA ALA A 62 -23.36 -12.90 -1.46
C ALA A 62 -22.90 -14.17 -2.22
N PRO A 63 -23.44 -15.36 -1.88
CA PRO A 63 -22.89 -16.62 -2.41
C PRO A 63 -22.97 -16.72 -3.92
N VAL A 64 -24.08 -16.29 -4.53
CA VAL A 64 -24.27 -16.31 -5.98
C VAL A 64 -23.27 -15.36 -6.67
N SER A 65 -23.13 -14.15 -6.17
CA SER A 65 -22.17 -13.17 -6.72
C SER A 65 -20.74 -13.63 -6.52
N THR A 66 -20.41 -14.25 -5.39
CA THR A 66 -19.10 -14.84 -5.12
C THR A 66 -18.75 -15.92 -6.13
N VAL A 67 -19.67 -16.86 -6.39
CA VAL A 67 -19.45 -17.91 -7.40
C VAL A 67 -19.30 -17.31 -8.80
N LYS A 68 -20.16 -16.38 -9.18
CA LYS A 68 -20.04 -15.68 -10.47
C LYS A 68 -18.68 -14.97 -10.59
N GLY A 69 -18.26 -14.24 -9.56
CA GLY A 69 -16.97 -13.55 -9.54
C GLY A 69 -15.79 -14.51 -9.69
N LEU A 70 -15.77 -15.61 -8.95
CA LEU A 70 -14.75 -16.65 -9.06
C LEU A 70 -14.67 -17.28 -10.46
N MET A 71 -15.81 -17.35 -11.16
CA MET A 71 -15.85 -17.90 -12.53
C MET A 71 -15.50 -16.88 -13.59
N SER A 72 -15.66 -15.59 -13.32
CA SER A 72 -15.51 -14.52 -14.32
C SER A 72 -14.22 -13.74 -14.17
N TYR A 73 -13.72 -13.57 -12.94
CA TYR A 73 -12.56 -12.74 -12.65
C TYR A 73 -11.41 -13.55 -12.09
N ARG A 74 -10.32 -13.60 -12.84
CA ARG A 74 -9.11 -14.34 -12.48
C ARG A 74 -8.56 -13.92 -11.11
N TRP A 75 -8.51 -12.62 -10.83
CA TRP A 75 -7.96 -12.06 -9.61
C TRP A 75 -8.75 -12.44 -8.34
N MET A 76 -10.01 -12.80 -8.48
CA MET A 76 -10.85 -13.04 -7.31
C MET A 76 -10.41 -14.30 -6.53
N ALA A 77 -9.94 -15.32 -7.21
CA ALA A 77 -9.45 -16.54 -6.55
C ALA A 77 -8.21 -16.28 -5.69
N SER A 78 -7.41 -15.29 -6.04
CA SER A 78 -6.19 -14.91 -5.31
C SER A 78 -6.47 -14.49 -3.88
N TYR A 79 -7.64 -13.92 -3.59
CA TYR A 79 -8.04 -13.54 -2.23
C TYR A 79 -8.19 -14.72 -1.27
N LEU A 80 -8.29 -15.94 -1.76
CA LEU A 80 -8.22 -17.15 -0.93
C LEU A 80 -6.84 -17.34 -0.30
N SER A 81 -5.82 -16.68 -0.83
CA SER A 81 -4.45 -16.67 -0.29
C SER A 81 -4.25 -15.64 0.84
N ALA A 82 -5.24 -14.78 1.12
CA ALA A 82 -5.09 -13.74 2.14
C ALA A 82 -4.67 -14.27 3.54
N PRO A 83 -5.13 -15.42 4.04
CA PRO A 83 -4.64 -15.94 5.31
C PRO A 83 -3.15 -16.30 5.28
N ALA A 84 -2.64 -16.82 4.16
CA ALA A 84 -1.21 -17.08 3.99
C ALA A 84 -0.39 -15.79 3.91
N TRP A 85 -0.93 -14.78 3.27
CA TRP A 85 -0.36 -13.45 3.25
C TRP A 85 -0.26 -12.84 4.66
N VAL A 86 -1.31 -12.95 5.48
CA VAL A 86 -1.27 -12.52 6.89
C VAL A 86 -0.16 -13.22 7.66
N ASP A 87 -0.03 -14.54 7.51
CA ASP A 87 1.00 -15.32 8.19
C ASP A 87 2.41 -14.85 7.78
N ARG A 88 2.64 -14.66 6.51
CA ARG A 88 3.93 -14.19 5.97
C ARG A 88 4.30 -12.77 6.43
N HIS A 89 3.33 -11.85 6.45
CA HIS A 89 3.58 -10.47 6.87
C HIS A 89 3.88 -10.30 8.35
N THR A 90 3.44 -11.24 9.17
CA THR A 90 3.71 -11.21 10.61
C THR A 90 4.94 -11.99 11.01
N GLU A 91 5.59 -12.61 10.04
CA GLU A 91 6.80 -13.39 10.25
C GLU A 91 7.93 -12.55 10.86
N GLY A 92 8.52 -13.02 11.94
CA GLY A 92 9.58 -12.30 12.65
C GLY A 92 9.11 -11.17 13.58
N LEU A 93 7.85 -10.76 13.53
CA LEU A 93 7.30 -9.70 14.36
C LEU A 93 6.89 -10.19 15.76
N ARG A 94 6.89 -9.30 16.74
CA ARG A 94 6.60 -9.60 18.15
C ARG A 94 6.03 -8.43 18.92
N GLY A 95 5.45 -8.69 20.07
CA GLY A 95 4.98 -7.66 21.00
C GLY A 95 4.02 -6.63 20.38
N PRO A 96 4.20 -5.35 20.69
CA PRO A 96 3.37 -4.27 20.12
C PRO A 96 3.41 -4.22 18.59
N GLN A 97 4.57 -4.40 17.98
CA GLN A 97 4.77 -4.42 16.54
C GLN A 97 3.86 -5.46 15.85
N LEU A 98 3.85 -6.70 16.36
CA LEU A 98 2.96 -7.75 15.87
C LEU A 98 1.48 -7.34 15.97
N ARG A 99 1.09 -6.75 17.09
CA ARG A 99 -0.29 -6.32 17.32
C ARG A 99 -0.73 -5.19 16.41
N ILE A 100 0.15 -4.23 16.17
CA ILE A 100 -0.08 -3.12 15.25
C ILE A 100 -0.25 -3.64 13.82
N THR A 101 0.66 -4.50 13.37
CA THR A 101 0.58 -5.12 12.04
C THR A 101 -0.74 -5.87 11.86
N HIS A 102 -1.14 -6.68 12.82
CA HIS A 102 -2.44 -7.37 12.75
C HIS A 102 -3.65 -6.44 12.77
N LEU A 103 -3.60 -5.33 13.51
CA LEU A 103 -4.68 -4.34 13.48
C LEU A 103 -4.85 -3.74 12.09
N HIS A 104 -3.75 -3.39 11.44
CA HIS A 104 -3.76 -2.88 10.07
C HIS A 104 -4.23 -3.95 9.09
N MET A 105 -3.70 -5.18 9.14
CA MET A 105 -4.11 -6.26 8.24
C MET A 105 -5.58 -6.60 8.33
N ASN A 106 -6.10 -6.80 9.53
CA ASN A 106 -7.53 -7.06 9.71
C ASN A 106 -8.37 -5.83 9.36
N GLY A 107 -7.83 -4.63 9.57
CA GLY A 107 -8.43 -3.37 9.11
C GLY A 107 -8.57 -3.30 7.59
N LEU A 108 -7.63 -3.88 6.85
CA LEU A 108 -7.68 -3.98 5.39
C LEU A 108 -8.64 -5.08 4.90
N VAL A 109 -8.59 -6.26 5.48
CA VAL A 109 -9.36 -7.42 5.00
C VAL A 109 -10.86 -7.15 5.02
N LYS A 110 -11.37 -6.55 6.09
CA LYS A 110 -12.82 -6.32 6.23
C LYS A 110 -13.37 -5.30 5.22
N PRO A 111 -12.80 -4.08 5.05
CA PRO A 111 -13.19 -3.18 3.98
C PRO A 111 -13.02 -3.79 2.59
N THR A 112 -11.92 -4.48 2.33
CA THR A 112 -11.70 -5.16 1.04
C THR A 112 -12.81 -6.15 0.72
N THR A 113 -13.22 -6.98 1.68
CA THR A 113 -14.35 -7.91 1.49
C THR A 113 -15.67 -7.19 1.26
N ASP A 114 -15.90 -6.06 1.91
CA ASP A 114 -17.11 -5.23 1.69
C ASP A 114 -17.09 -4.59 0.29
N ILE A 115 -15.94 -4.12 -0.19
CA ILE A 115 -15.77 -3.56 -1.54
C ILE A 115 -15.98 -4.66 -2.59
N ILE A 116 -15.40 -5.84 -2.43
CA ILE A 116 -15.63 -6.97 -3.35
C ILE A 116 -17.13 -7.31 -3.44
N ASN A 117 -17.80 -7.40 -2.31
CA ASN A 117 -19.25 -7.62 -2.29
C ASN A 117 -20.03 -6.52 -3.02
N PHE A 118 -19.64 -5.26 -2.81
CA PHE A 118 -20.24 -4.11 -3.48
C PHE A 118 -20.02 -4.17 -5.00
N LEU A 119 -18.81 -4.44 -5.43
CA LEU A 119 -18.46 -4.56 -6.85
C LEU A 119 -19.28 -5.66 -7.53
N LEU A 120 -19.28 -6.86 -6.97
CA LEU A 120 -20.00 -8.01 -7.54
C LEU A 120 -21.53 -7.83 -7.55
N ALA A 121 -22.09 -7.15 -6.55
CA ALA A 121 -23.52 -6.87 -6.47
C ALA A 121 -23.98 -5.77 -7.45
N ASN A 122 -23.06 -4.93 -7.94
CA ASN A 122 -23.36 -3.77 -8.77
C ASN A 122 -22.70 -3.81 -10.15
N ASP A 123 -21.92 -4.82 -10.44
CA ASP A 123 -21.25 -5.01 -11.71
C ASP A 123 -22.26 -5.14 -12.87
N LYS A 124 -22.13 -4.31 -13.87
CA LYS A 124 -23.03 -4.30 -15.05
C LYS A 124 -22.95 -5.58 -15.88
N HIS A 125 -21.86 -6.34 -15.80
CA HIS A 125 -21.78 -7.68 -16.40
C HIS A 125 -22.78 -8.66 -15.79
N PHE A 126 -23.06 -8.52 -14.49
CA PHE A 126 -23.99 -9.39 -13.76
C PHE A 126 -25.36 -8.77 -13.52
N HIS A 127 -25.40 -7.43 -13.41
CA HIS A 127 -26.57 -6.65 -12.99
C HIS A 127 -26.74 -5.40 -13.86
N LYS A 128 -27.30 -5.56 -15.05
CA LYS A 128 -27.44 -4.48 -16.06
C LYS A 128 -28.11 -3.19 -15.54
N ASN A 129 -29.01 -3.29 -14.57
CA ASN A 129 -29.80 -2.18 -14.03
C ASN A 129 -29.43 -1.90 -12.56
N SER A 130 -28.17 -2.04 -12.19
CA SER A 130 -27.74 -1.73 -10.84
C SER A 130 -27.85 -0.22 -10.56
N LYS A 131 -28.63 0.11 -9.54
CA LYS A 131 -28.80 1.50 -9.08
C LYS A 131 -27.47 2.12 -8.63
N TRP A 132 -26.65 1.36 -7.93
CA TRP A 132 -25.38 1.85 -7.41
C TRP A 132 -24.30 1.98 -8.48
N SER A 133 -24.37 1.22 -9.55
CA SER A 133 -23.43 1.37 -10.66
C SER A 133 -23.50 2.79 -11.26
N ASP A 134 -24.70 3.38 -11.33
CA ASP A 134 -24.88 4.76 -11.83
C ASP A 134 -24.67 5.84 -10.75
N ARG A 135 -24.40 5.44 -9.51
CA ARG A 135 -24.11 6.30 -8.36
C ARG A 135 -22.70 6.09 -7.79
N THR A 136 -21.83 5.53 -8.58
CA THR A 136 -20.43 5.31 -8.21
C THR A 136 -19.54 6.21 -9.05
N VAL A 137 -18.58 6.85 -8.40
CA VAL A 137 -17.49 7.58 -9.03
C VAL A 137 -16.24 6.72 -8.90
N ASN A 138 -15.65 6.35 -10.03
CA ASN A 138 -14.38 5.67 -10.03
C ASN A 138 -13.28 6.69 -9.74
N VAL A 139 -12.35 6.35 -8.89
CA VAL A 139 -11.25 7.22 -8.49
C VAL A 139 -9.92 6.50 -8.63
N ASP A 140 -8.89 7.26 -8.92
CA ASP A 140 -7.52 6.75 -8.98
C ASP A 140 -7.03 6.30 -7.60
N GLU A 141 -6.05 5.42 -7.55
CA GLU A 141 -5.55 4.82 -6.31
C GLU A 141 -4.98 5.82 -5.30
N ILE A 142 -4.43 6.94 -5.78
CA ILE A 142 -3.83 7.99 -4.93
C ILE A 142 -4.76 9.21 -4.78
N PHE A 143 -6.02 9.03 -5.07
CA PHE A 143 -7.01 10.07 -4.91
C PHE A 143 -7.42 10.21 -3.43
N SER A 144 -7.40 11.44 -2.92
CA SER A 144 -7.90 11.76 -1.59
C SER A 144 -9.43 11.76 -1.57
N SER A 145 -10.01 10.73 -0.98
CA SER A 145 -11.47 10.49 -1.03
C SER A 145 -12.30 11.43 -0.15
N GLU A 146 -11.69 12.30 0.66
CA GLU A 146 -12.40 13.21 1.55
C GLU A 146 -13.40 14.08 0.81
N ILE A 147 -13.08 14.47 -0.43
CA ILE A 147 -13.99 15.26 -1.27
C ILE A 147 -15.29 14.49 -1.57
N MET A 148 -15.24 13.17 -1.64
CA MET A 148 -16.41 12.34 -1.89
C MET A 148 -17.42 12.34 -0.74
N ALA A 149 -17.00 12.74 0.46
CA ALA A 149 -17.92 12.95 1.58
C ALA A 149 -18.93 14.09 1.30
N GLY A 150 -18.58 15.05 0.45
CA GLY A 150 -19.51 16.05 -0.06
C GLY A 150 -20.59 15.52 -0.99
N PHE A 151 -20.53 14.23 -1.36
CA PHE A 151 -21.54 13.54 -2.17
C PHE A 151 -22.12 12.33 -1.42
N PRO A 152 -22.90 12.53 -0.37
CA PRO A 152 -23.32 11.46 0.55
C PRO A 152 -24.17 10.35 -0.10
N ASN A 153 -24.77 10.61 -1.26
CA ASN A 153 -25.55 9.63 -2.01
C ASN A 153 -24.74 8.91 -3.11
N LEU A 154 -23.47 9.23 -3.26
CA LEU A 154 -22.56 8.55 -4.17
C LEU A 154 -21.65 7.58 -3.39
N LYS A 155 -20.98 6.71 -4.14
CA LYS A 155 -19.90 5.88 -3.66
C LYS A 155 -18.65 6.17 -4.47
N ASP A 156 -17.51 6.21 -3.82
CA ASP A 156 -16.22 6.13 -4.47
C ASP A 156 -15.79 4.67 -4.65
N ASN A 157 -15.02 4.42 -5.68
CA ASN A 157 -14.48 3.11 -5.97
C ASN A 157 -13.06 3.25 -6.53
N HIS A 158 -12.10 2.80 -5.76
CA HIS A 158 -10.70 2.73 -6.19
C HIS A 158 -10.52 1.50 -7.08
N VAL A 159 -10.81 1.67 -8.35
CA VAL A 159 -11.00 0.60 -9.33
C VAL A 159 -9.80 -0.31 -9.52
N SER A 160 -8.60 0.25 -9.48
CA SER A 160 -7.35 -0.49 -9.67
C SER A 160 -6.93 -1.25 -8.43
N THR A 161 -7.30 -0.75 -7.26
CA THR A 161 -6.84 -1.29 -5.98
C THR A 161 -7.21 -2.76 -5.79
N ILE A 162 -8.45 -3.13 -6.07
CA ILE A 162 -8.94 -4.50 -5.80
C ILE A 162 -8.42 -5.52 -6.82
N PRO A 163 -8.57 -5.31 -8.16
CA PRO A 163 -8.15 -6.31 -9.15
C PRO A 163 -6.65 -6.56 -9.19
N ILE A 164 -5.82 -5.56 -8.91
CA ILE A 164 -4.38 -5.65 -9.12
C ILE A 164 -3.59 -5.34 -7.86
N PHE A 165 -3.69 -4.13 -7.31
CA PHE A 165 -2.74 -3.68 -6.31
C PHE A 165 -2.73 -4.56 -5.05
N LEU A 166 -3.89 -4.76 -4.42
CA LEU A 166 -4.00 -5.67 -3.27
C LEU A 166 -3.81 -7.13 -3.66
N THR A 167 -4.28 -7.51 -4.85
CA THR A 167 -4.18 -8.90 -5.31
C THR A 167 -2.74 -9.33 -5.52
N SER A 168 -1.88 -8.45 -6.06
CA SER A 168 -0.46 -8.73 -6.25
C SER A 168 0.32 -8.96 -4.95
N MET A 169 -0.18 -8.44 -3.84
CA MET A 169 0.40 -8.68 -2.51
C MET A 169 0.03 -10.04 -1.95
N VAL A 170 -1.21 -10.48 -2.19
CA VAL A 170 -1.68 -11.79 -1.69
C VAL A 170 -1.28 -12.93 -2.62
N ASP A 171 -1.12 -12.65 -3.92
CA ASP A 171 -0.78 -13.63 -4.96
C ASP A 171 0.16 -13.02 -6.02
N GLN A 172 1.43 -13.33 -5.92
CA GLN A 172 2.45 -12.81 -6.85
C GLN A 172 2.32 -13.33 -8.28
N GLN A 173 1.54 -14.39 -8.53
CA GLN A 173 1.36 -14.98 -9.86
C GLN A 173 0.25 -14.32 -10.66
N ILE A 174 -0.48 -13.38 -10.07
CA ILE A 174 -1.62 -12.76 -10.74
C ILE A 174 -1.21 -11.70 -11.76
N THR A 175 -0.15 -10.96 -11.48
CA THR A 175 0.25 -9.79 -12.28
C THR A 175 0.92 -10.14 -13.60
N PRO A 176 1.86 -11.12 -13.68
CA PRO A 176 2.57 -11.43 -14.91
C PRO A 176 1.69 -11.66 -16.13
N PRO A 177 0.59 -12.41 -16.08
CA PRO A 177 -0.28 -12.60 -17.24
C PRO A 177 -0.95 -11.32 -17.74
N TYR A 178 -1.24 -10.37 -16.86
CA TYR A 178 -1.81 -9.09 -17.27
C TYR A 178 -0.78 -8.19 -17.93
N LEU A 179 0.47 -8.23 -17.45
CA LEU A 179 1.59 -7.54 -18.09
C LEU A 179 1.81 -8.11 -19.51
N ASP A 180 1.86 -9.43 -19.68
CA ASP A 180 2.00 -10.08 -20.98
C ASP A 180 0.88 -9.66 -21.96
N ILE A 181 -0.35 -9.53 -21.47
CA ILE A 181 -1.49 -9.05 -22.28
C ILE A 181 -1.25 -7.62 -22.74
N THR A 182 -0.84 -6.74 -21.84
CA THR A 182 -0.65 -5.31 -22.11
C THR A 182 0.51 -5.08 -23.07
N GLU A 183 1.61 -5.77 -22.89
CA GLU A 183 2.76 -5.76 -23.82
C GLU A 183 2.36 -6.29 -25.20
N GLY A 184 1.55 -7.34 -25.25
CA GLY A 184 0.98 -7.86 -26.50
C GLY A 184 0.11 -6.85 -27.25
N TYR A 185 -0.44 -5.85 -26.55
CA TYR A 185 -1.17 -4.73 -27.15
C TYR A 185 -0.29 -3.52 -27.49
N GLY A 186 1.01 -3.60 -27.25
CA GLY A 186 1.99 -2.61 -27.66
C GLY A 186 2.40 -1.59 -26.59
N VAL A 187 2.05 -1.82 -25.33
CA VAL A 187 2.60 -1.02 -24.22
C VAL A 187 4.04 -1.47 -23.96
N PRO A 188 5.02 -0.57 -23.94
CA PRO A 188 6.41 -0.93 -23.71
C PRO A 188 6.62 -1.57 -22.33
N ALA A 189 7.50 -2.56 -22.24
CA ALA A 189 7.85 -3.24 -20.98
C ALA A 189 8.55 -2.33 -19.95
N ASP A 190 9.04 -1.16 -20.38
CA ASP A 190 9.67 -0.15 -19.52
C ASP A 190 8.69 0.90 -18.95
N VAL A 191 7.39 0.63 -19.03
CA VAL A 191 6.35 1.37 -18.32
C VAL A 191 6.10 0.72 -16.97
N CYS A 192 5.78 1.53 -15.95
CA CYS A 192 5.47 1.03 -14.61
C CYS A 192 4.49 -0.16 -14.66
N PRO A 193 4.79 -1.28 -13.99
CA PRO A 193 3.97 -2.49 -14.09
C PRO A 193 2.59 -2.32 -13.46
N LEU A 194 2.39 -1.40 -12.52
CA LEU A 194 1.07 -1.17 -11.91
C LEU A 194 0.04 -0.70 -12.96
N PRO A 195 0.19 0.48 -13.63
CA PRO A 195 -0.76 0.89 -14.66
C PRO A 195 -0.80 -0.09 -15.85
N SER A 196 0.31 -0.75 -16.16
CA SER A 196 0.33 -1.76 -17.22
C SER A 196 -0.54 -2.97 -16.88
N ALA A 197 -0.43 -3.51 -15.66
CA ALA A 197 -1.26 -4.63 -15.22
C ALA A 197 -2.75 -4.26 -15.12
N GLU A 198 -3.07 -3.04 -14.68
CA GLU A 198 -4.45 -2.54 -14.65
C GLU A 198 -5.06 -2.47 -16.06
N ALA A 199 -4.30 -1.95 -17.03
CA ALA A 199 -4.71 -1.98 -18.42
C ALA A 199 -4.91 -3.43 -18.91
N GLY A 200 -4.05 -4.37 -18.51
CA GLY A 200 -4.18 -5.78 -18.81
C GLY A 200 -5.46 -6.42 -18.26
N VAL A 201 -5.87 -6.05 -17.04
CA VAL A 201 -7.16 -6.46 -16.46
C VAL A 201 -8.33 -5.96 -17.32
N ALA A 202 -8.26 -4.70 -17.75
CA ALA A 202 -9.29 -4.11 -18.59
C ALA A 202 -9.33 -4.74 -20.00
N ILE A 203 -8.17 -5.00 -20.60
CA ILE A 203 -8.07 -5.68 -21.92
C ILE A 203 -8.67 -7.09 -21.85
N ASN A 204 -8.43 -7.81 -20.77
CA ASN A 204 -8.90 -9.19 -20.59
C ASN A 204 -10.36 -9.30 -20.13
N ASP A 205 -11.08 -8.19 -20.03
CA ASP A 205 -12.44 -8.11 -19.50
C ASP A 205 -12.59 -8.64 -18.05
N ASP A 206 -11.50 -8.66 -17.29
CA ASP A 206 -11.50 -9.02 -15.86
C ASP A 206 -11.83 -7.82 -14.94
N TYR A 207 -12.20 -6.70 -15.54
CA TYR A 207 -12.49 -5.45 -14.86
C TYR A 207 -13.98 -5.36 -14.48
N PRO A 208 -14.33 -5.16 -13.18
CA PRO A 208 -15.71 -4.99 -12.78
C PRO A 208 -16.29 -3.70 -13.34
N MET A 209 -17.38 -3.80 -14.09
CA MET A 209 -18.05 -2.66 -14.71
C MET A 209 -18.96 -1.95 -13.70
N VAL A 210 -18.38 -1.08 -12.88
CA VAL A 210 -19.08 -0.24 -11.91
C VAL A 210 -18.59 1.19 -12.10
N GLY A 211 -19.47 2.16 -12.11
CA GLY A 211 -19.14 3.57 -12.19
C GLY A 211 -19.94 4.33 -13.24
N LYS A 212 -20.27 5.56 -12.90
CA LYS A 212 -20.95 6.53 -13.76
C LYS A 212 -19.96 7.43 -14.49
N CYS A 213 -18.95 7.85 -13.76
CA CYS A 213 -17.83 8.65 -14.23
C CYS A 213 -16.56 8.29 -13.48
N ALA A 214 -15.44 8.83 -13.90
CA ALA A 214 -14.16 8.60 -13.28
C ALA A 214 -13.42 9.91 -13.01
N ILE A 215 -12.67 9.94 -11.93
CA ILE A 215 -11.68 10.97 -11.62
C ILE A 215 -10.32 10.30 -11.64
N THR A 216 -9.44 10.80 -12.46
CA THR A 216 -8.02 10.47 -12.43
C THR A 216 -7.22 11.71 -12.10
N CYS A 217 -6.00 11.55 -11.65
CA CYS A 217 -5.11 12.68 -11.47
C CYS A 217 -3.76 12.46 -12.15
N ASN A 218 -3.08 13.57 -12.43
CA ASN A 218 -1.72 13.52 -12.95
C ASN A 218 -0.70 13.05 -11.86
N MET A 219 -1.19 12.34 -10.87
CA MET A 219 -0.42 11.73 -9.78
C MET A 219 -0.54 10.20 -9.86
N PRO A 220 0.48 9.49 -9.42
CA PRO A 220 1.82 9.97 -9.08
C PRO A 220 2.68 10.25 -10.31
N CYS A 221 2.29 9.75 -11.49
CA CYS A 221 3.09 9.80 -12.69
C CYS A 221 2.24 9.75 -13.97
N ASP A 222 2.88 9.89 -15.11
CA ASP A 222 2.21 9.86 -16.42
C ASP A 222 1.67 8.47 -16.79
N GLY A 223 2.22 7.40 -16.18
CA GLY A 223 1.70 6.04 -16.33
C GLY A 223 0.28 5.87 -15.85
N SER A 224 -0.08 6.49 -14.72
CA SER A 224 -1.46 6.46 -14.19
C SER A 224 -2.44 7.14 -15.14
N VAL A 225 -2.07 8.31 -15.69
CA VAL A 225 -2.91 9.03 -16.67
C VAL A 225 -3.12 8.21 -17.93
N MET A 226 -2.08 7.53 -18.42
CA MET A 226 -2.17 6.64 -19.59
C MET A 226 -3.19 5.52 -19.34
N ASN A 227 -3.09 4.85 -18.21
CA ASN A 227 -3.99 3.76 -17.85
C ASN A 227 -5.45 4.22 -17.76
N SER A 228 -5.70 5.32 -17.04
CA SER A 228 -7.03 5.87 -16.89
C SER A 228 -7.65 6.26 -18.24
N ALA A 229 -6.87 6.88 -19.14
CA ALA A 229 -7.32 7.21 -20.48
C ALA A 229 -7.65 5.95 -21.32
N TYR A 230 -6.91 4.86 -21.12
CA TYR A 230 -7.20 3.59 -21.78
C TYR A 230 -8.50 2.97 -21.27
N ILE A 231 -8.70 2.90 -19.96
CA ILE A 231 -9.90 2.35 -19.32
C ILE A 231 -11.13 3.17 -19.71
N ASP A 232 -11.03 4.50 -19.68
CA ASP A 232 -12.09 5.40 -20.11
C ASP A 232 -12.57 5.10 -21.53
N ARG A 233 -11.65 5.03 -22.48
CA ARG A 233 -11.97 4.71 -23.87
C ARG A 233 -12.55 3.31 -24.03
N ARG A 234 -11.99 2.33 -23.33
CA ARG A 234 -12.41 0.93 -23.39
C ARG A 234 -13.86 0.75 -22.94
N PHE A 235 -14.25 1.43 -21.86
CA PHE A 235 -15.57 1.29 -21.24
C PHE A 235 -16.51 2.47 -21.48
N ASN A 236 -16.04 3.49 -22.22
CA ASN A 236 -16.78 4.71 -22.49
C ASN A 236 -17.32 5.40 -21.22
N ILE A 237 -16.43 5.56 -20.25
CA ILE A 237 -16.71 6.22 -18.97
C ILE A 237 -16.25 7.67 -19.07
N PRO A 238 -17.12 8.68 -18.85
CA PRO A 238 -16.70 10.07 -18.75
C PRO A 238 -15.66 10.26 -17.65
N THR A 239 -14.50 10.83 -17.99
CA THR A 239 -13.37 10.97 -17.08
C THR A 239 -12.92 12.41 -16.97
N HIS A 240 -12.74 12.89 -15.75
CA HIS A 240 -12.09 14.16 -15.44
C HIS A 240 -10.66 13.91 -14.97
N VAL A 241 -9.71 14.67 -15.52
CA VAL A 241 -8.32 14.63 -15.11
C VAL A 241 -8.05 15.79 -14.15
N LEU A 242 -7.85 15.50 -12.89
CA LEU A 242 -7.46 16.48 -11.88
C LEU A 242 -5.98 16.84 -12.02
N ASN A 243 -5.69 18.04 -12.52
CA ASN A 243 -4.33 18.49 -12.76
C ASN A 243 -3.77 19.20 -11.53
N VAL A 244 -3.21 18.45 -10.62
CA VAL A 244 -2.56 19.02 -9.43
C VAL A 244 -1.22 19.63 -9.83
N PRO A 245 -0.94 20.91 -9.48
CA PRO A 245 0.32 21.56 -9.87
C PRO A 245 1.53 20.90 -9.23
N LEU A 246 2.63 20.83 -9.99
CA LEU A 246 3.90 20.26 -9.54
C LEU A 246 4.70 21.23 -8.64
N ARG A 247 4.44 22.51 -8.77
CA ARG A 247 5.08 23.55 -7.96
C ARG A 247 4.31 23.74 -6.66
N TYR A 248 5.03 24.09 -5.60
CA TYR A 248 4.44 24.42 -4.30
C TYR A 248 4.40 25.93 -4.06
N ASN A 249 5.24 26.68 -4.74
CA ASN A 249 5.45 28.11 -4.56
C ASN A 249 5.07 28.85 -5.83
N GLY A 250 4.43 29.99 -5.67
CA GLY A 250 3.96 30.88 -6.73
C GLY A 250 2.58 31.43 -6.37
N GLU A 251 2.34 32.71 -6.66
CA GLU A 251 1.09 33.38 -6.31
C GLU A 251 -0.11 32.78 -7.07
N ASP A 252 0.13 32.17 -8.22
CA ASP A 252 -0.85 31.55 -9.10
C ASP A 252 -1.11 30.06 -8.81
N VAL A 253 -0.22 29.42 -8.07
CA VAL A 253 -0.25 27.94 -7.87
C VAL A 253 -1.45 27.50 -7.03
N GLN A 254 -1.71 28.18 -5.92
CA GLN A 254 -2.82 27.80 -5.04
C GLN A 254 -4.19 28.13 -5.64
N PRO A 255 -4.42 29.32 -6.22
CA PRO A 255 -5.66 29.57 -6.95
C PRO A 255 -5.94 28.55 -8.04
N TYR A 256 -4.93 28.20 -8.86
CA TYR A 256 -5.07 27.16 -9.88
C TYR A 256 -5.46 25.80 -9.28
N ALA A 257 -4.79 25.37 -8.21
CA ALA A 257 -5.10 24.10 -7.57
C ALA A 257 -6.53 24.05 -6.98
N VAL A 258 -7.01 25.15 -6.45
CA VAL A 258 -8.39 25.30 -5.96
C VAL A 258 -9.39 25.25 -7.12
N ASP A 259 -9.11 25.92 -8.24
CA ASP A 259 -9.97 25.90 -9.43
C ASP A 259 -10.07 24.49 -10.05
N GLU A 260 -8.98 23.72 -10.05
CA GLU A 260 -9.01 22.32 -10.48
C GLU A 260 -9.93 21.47 -9.58
N VAL A 261 -9.90 21.69 -8.26
CA VAL A 261 -10.80 20.99 -7.31
C VAL A 261 -12.26 21.41 -7.56
N LYS A 262 -12.53 22.69 -7.78
CA LYS A 262 -13.88 23.18 -8.13
C LYS A 262 -14.39 22.55 -9.42
N SER A 263 -13.55 22.51 -10.45
CA SER A 263 -13.87 21.89 -11.75
C SER A 263 -14.19 20.39 -11.60
N MET A 264 -13.46 19.69 -10.73
CA MET A 264 -13.76 18.29 -10.40
C MET A 264 -15.13 18.14 -9.72
N ILE A 265 -15.45 19.00 -8.75
CA ILE A 265 -16.76 18.98 -8.08
C ILE A 265 -17.88 19.21 -9.11
N GLU A 266 -17.75 20.24 -9.95
CA GLU A 266 -18.71 20.56 -11.02
C GLU A 266 -18.90 19.37 -11.97
N PHE A 267 -17.80 18.72 -12.38
CA PHE A 267 -17.86 17.53 -13.23
C PHE A 267 -18.66 16.40 -12.58
N ILE A 268 -18.42 16.11 -11.30
CA ILE A 268 -19.17 15.06 -10.57
C ILE A 268 -20.66 15.43 -10.51
N GLU A 269 -20.99 16.70 -10.19
CA GLU A 269 -22.36 17.19 -10.18
C GLU A 269 -23.06 17.02 -11.55
N GLU A 270 -22.39 17.38 -12.63
CA GLU A 270 -22.91 17.25 -13.99
C GLU A 270 -23.16 15.80 -14.39
N GLN A 271 -22.22 14.90 -14.08
CA GLN A 271 -22.33 13.49 -14.48
C GLN A 271 -23.35 12.71 -13.66
N THR A 272 -23.52 13.06 -12.39
CA THR A 272 -24.33 12.27 -11.45
C THR A 272 -25.68 12.91 -11.11
N GLY A 273 -25.81 14.24 -11.30
CA GLY A 273 -26.97 15.02 -10.88
C GLY A 273 -27.04 15.31 -9.38
N GLU A 274 -26.09 14.81 -8.59
CA GLU A 274 -25.99 15.10 -7.15
C GLU A 274 -25.31 16.45 -6.93
N LYS A 275 -25.77 17.18 -5.90
CA LYS A 275 -25.15 18.45 -5.52
C LYS A 275 -24.20 18.27 -4.35
N PHE A 276 -23.10 19.01 -4.36
CA PHE A 276 -22.09 18.97 -3.32
C PHE A 276 -22.63 19.51 -1.99
N ASP A 277 -22.61 18.66 -0.96
CA ASP A 277 -23.01 19.01 0.41
C ASP A 277 -21.80 19.46 1.21
N TRP A 278 -21.69 20.78 1.39
CA TRP A 278 -20.60 21.39 2.14
C TRP A 278 -20.57 20.99 3.62
N ASN A 279 -21.73 20.76 4.24
CA ASN A 279 -21.77 20.37 5.65
C ASN A 279 -21.22 18.96 5.84
N ALA A 280 -21.58 18.05 4.94
CA ALA A 280 -21.04 16.69 4.95
C ALA A 280 -19.51 16.70 4.70
N PHE A 281 -19.05 17.53 3.78
CA PHE A 281 -17.61 17.70 3.52
C PHE A 281 -16.87 18.25 4.73
N PHE A 282 -17.36 19.32 5.36
CA PHE A 282 -16.74 19.88 6.57
C PHE A 282 -16.66 18.87 7.72
N ALA A 283 -17.74 18.13 7.97
CA ALA A 283 -17.75 17.09 9.00
C ALA A 283 -16.69 16.00 8.72
N ALA A 284 -16.49 15.65 7.46
CA ALA A 284 -15.45 14.71 7.06
C ALA A 284 -14.04 15.28 7.27
N MET A 285 -13.82 16.54 6.95
CA MET A 285 -12.54 17.21 7.18
C MET A 285 -12.19 17.31 8.67
N GLU A 286 -13.19 17.57 9.54
CA GLU A 286 -12.99 17.57 10.99
C GLU A 286 -12.61 16.18 11.51
N ASN A 287 -13.26 15.13 11.01
CA ASN A 287 -12.89 13.75 11.33
C ASN A 287 -11.46 13.42 10.87
N TYR A 288 -11.07 13.88 9.69
CA TYR A 288 -9.70 13.72 9.20
C TYR A 288 -8.70 14.44 10.11
N ASN A 289 -9.01 15.65 10.54
CA ASN A 289 -8.15 16.42 11.46
C ASN A 289 -7.95 15.67 12.79
N GLU A 290 -9.02 15.10 13.38
CA GLU A 290 -8.89 14.24 14.57
C GLU A 290 -7.97 13.04 14.30
N GLN A 291 -8.12 12.40 13.15
CA GLN A 291 -7.31 11.25 12.75
C GLN A 291 -5.84 11.63 12.57
N LEU A 292 -5.58 12.76 11.93
CA LEU A 292 -4.24 13.28 11.70
C LEU A 292 -3.45 13.50 13.01
N GLU A 293 -4.11 13.87 14.10
CA GLU A 293 -3.45 14.00 15.40
C GLU A 293 -2.89 12.66 15.89
N TYR A 294 -3.65 11.56 15.72
CA TYR A 294 -3.15 10.22 16.06
C TYR A 294 -2.01 9.80 15.13
N GLU A 295 -2.07 10.19 13.86
CA GLU A 295 -1.01 9.93 12.91
C GLU A 295 0.29 10.60 13.31
N ILE A 296 0.25 11.90 13.54
CA ILE A 296 1.42 12.68 13.96
C ILE A 296 2.04 12.05 15.22
N GLN A 297 1.24 11.71 16.21
CA GLN A 297 1.74 11.13 17.45
C GLN A 297 2.41 9.77 17.23
N LYS A 298 1.89 8.93 16.36
CA LYS A 298 2.52 7.63 16.01
C LYS A 298 3.90 7.84 15.41
N TRP A 299 4.03 8.76 14.48
CA TRP A 299 5.29 9.01 13.79
C TRP A 299 6.31 9.73 14.68
N GLU A 300 5.87 10.61 15.60
CA GLU A 300 6.76 11.17 16.61
C GLU A 300 7.36 10.09 17.53
N ILE A 301 6.58 9.09 17.91
CA ILE A 301 7.11 7.94 18.65
C ILE A 301 8.11 7.15 17.81
N ASN A 302 7.87 7.00 16.52
CA ASN A 302 8.77 6.26 15.62
C ASN A 302 10.14 6.96 15.43
N LYS A 303 10.24 8.25 15.69
CA LYS A 303 11.51 8.99 15.70
C LYS A 303 12.38 8.66 16.92
N THR A 304 11.81 8.07 17.96
CA THR A 304 12.51 7.73 19.22
C THR A 304 13.28 6.42 19.13
N ASP A 305 13.97 6.05 20.20
CA ASP A 305 14.68 4.77 20.33
C ASP A 305 13.74 3.55 20.45
N TYR A 306 12.44 3.77 20.51
CA TYR A 306 11.42 2.73 20.71
C TYR A 306 10.36 2.70 19.61
N PRO A 307 10.75 2.70 18.33
CA PRO A 307 9.80 2.62 17.23
C PRO A 307 9.04 1.30 17.29
N GLN A 308 7.78 1.30 16.88
CA GLN A 308 6.96 0.08 16.80
C GLN A 308 6.34 -0.11 15.41
N MET A 309 6.23 0.95 14.63
CA MET A 309 5.84 0.87 13.24
C MET A 309 7.07 0.63 12.38
N THR A 310 7.55 -0.62 12.42
CA THR A 310 8.70 -1.11 11.66
C THR A 310 8.34 -2.41 10.93
N GLY A 311 9.23 -2.95 10.13
CA GLY A 311 8.95 -4.15 9.36
C GLY A 311 7.88 -3.92 8.30
N ALA A 312 7.02 -4.91 8.04
CA ALA A 312 5.96 -4.85 7.03
C ALA A 312 4.82 -3.88 7.35
N THR A 313 4.81 -3.27 8.53
CA THR A 313 3.72 -2.39 8.99
C THR A 313 3.54 -1.16 8.10
N PHE A 314 4.62 -0.64 7.50
CA PHE A 314 4.58 0.53 6.62
C PHE A 314 3.63 0.35 5.44
N TRP A 315 3.82 -0.74 4.70
CA TRP A 315 2.96 -1.04 3.56
C TRP A 315 1.50 -1.13 3.93
N LEU A 316 1.23 -1.81 5.03
CA LEU A 316 -0.12 -2.00 5.52
C LEU A 316 -0.75 -0.69 5.96
N TYR A 317 0.05 0.20 6.53
CA TYR A 317 -0.38 1.52 6.91
C TYR A 317 -0.80 2.33 5.68
N ARG A 318 0.03 2.39 4.64
CA ARG A 318 -0.26 3.09 3.39
C ARG A 318 -1.55 2.58 2.75
N LEU A 319 -1.67 1.26 2.57
CA LEU A 319 -2.87 0.64 2.03
C LEU A 319 -4.13 0.99 2.81
N PHE A 320 -3.99 1.03 4.11
CA PHE A 320 -5.06 1.36 5.02
C PHE A 320 -5.61 2.76 4.78
N TYR A 321 -4.73 3.75 4.60
CA TYR A 321 -5.13 5.14 4.47
C TYR A 321 -5.47 5.57 3.06
N PHE A 322 -4.69 5.15 2.08
CA PHE A 322 -4.79 5.71 0.72
C PHE A 322 -5.66 4.89 -0.22
N HIS A 323 -5.72 3.57 -0.05
CA HIS A 323 -6.31 2.71 -1.07
C HIS A 323 -7.70 2.19 -0.75
N ILE A 324 -8.22 2.36 0.46
CA ILE A 324 -9.48 1.72 0.85
C ILE A 324 -10.60 2.68 1.20
N SER A 325 -10.34 3.91 1.55
CA SER A 325 -11.38 4.94 1.70
C SER A 325 -10.82 6.27 2.20
N GLY A 326 -9.56 6.56 1.96
CA GLY A 326 -8.95 7.85 2.32
C GLY A 326 -9.12 8.25 3.79
N GLY A 327 -9.23 7.29 4.69
CA GLY A 327 -9.44 7.60 6.10
C GLY A 327 -10.88 7.95 6.50
N MET A 328 -11.84 7.92 5.56
CA MET A 328 -13.24 8.29 5.82
C MET A 328 -14.06 7.23 6.55
N ASP A 329 -13.56 6.01 6.67
CA ASP A 329 -14.25 4.94 7.37
C ASP A 329 -13.98 5.02 8.88
N GLU A 330 -15.04 5.20 9.68
CA GLU A 330 -14.94 5.26 11.15
C GLU A 330 -14.23 4.06 11.78
N ARG A 331 -14.16 2.93 11.08
CA ARG A 331 -13.42 1.75 11.54
C ARG A 331 -11.94 2.05 11.63
N PHE A 332 -11.42 2.89 10.74
CA PHE A 332 -10.01 3.29 10.71
C PHE A 332 -9.66 4.16 11.91
N LEU A 333 -10.46 5.15 12.23
CA LEU A 333 -10.26 5.96 13.43
C LEU A 333 -10.21 5.09 14.71
N LYS A 334 -11.07 4.07 14.80
CA LYS A 334 -11.04 3.13 15.93
C LYS A 334 -9.76 2.29 15.98
N ILE A 335 -9.20 1.96 14.83
CA ILE A 335 -7.92 1.23 14.74
C ILE A 335 -6.78 2.16 15.12
N ASP A 336 -6.77 3.39 14.63
CA ASP A 336 -5.75 4.38 14.95
C ASP A 336 -5.66 4.66 16.45
N LYS A 337 -6.79 4.84 17.10
CA LYS A 337 -6.84 4.98 18.56
C LYS A 337 -6.18 3.80 19.28
N LYS A 338 -6.39 2.58 18.78
CA LYS A 338 -5.76 1.37 19.35
C LYS A 338 -4.27 1.28 19.06
N VAL A 339 -3.86 1.61 17.84
CA VAL A 339 -2.45 1.62 17.43
C VAL A 339 -1.69 2.66 18.24
N ASN A 340 -2.23 3.88 18.31
CA ASN A 340 -1.65 4.97 19.09
C ASN A 340 -1.45 4.57 20.56
N LYS A 341 -2.46 3.95 21.17
CA LYS A 341 -2.34 3.44 22.54
C LYS A 341 -1.24 2.40 22.69
N LEU A 342 -1.13 1.45 21.75
CA LEU A 342 -0.06 0.44 21.78
C LEU A 342 1.32 1.08 21.68
N MET A 343 1.48 2.07 20.82
CA MET A 343 2.73 2.79 20.64
C MET A 343 3.11 3.61 21.86
N LEU A 344 2.16 4.35 22.44
CA LEU A 344 2.37 5.10 23.69
C LEU A 344 2.74 4.18 24.86
N ASP A 345 2.07 3.04 24.98
CA ASP A 345 2.36 2.07 26.04
C ASP A 345 3.76 1.45 25.85
N ALA A 346 4.13 1.16 24.59
CA ALA A 346 5.46 0.66 24.26
C ALA A 346 6.55 1.70 24.55
N TYR A 347 6.34 2.94 24.17
CA TYR A 347 7.25 4.05 24.45
C TYR A 347 7.46 4.24 25.95
N LYS A 348 6.38 4.33 26.74
CA LYS A 348 6.44 4.47 28.21
C LYS A 348 7.18 3.30 28.88
N LYS A 349 7.07 2.09 28.34
CA LYS A 349 7.73 0.88 28.85
C LYS A 349 9.12 0.68 28.25
N GLN A 350 9.57 1.56 27.36
CA GLN A 350 10.84 1.42 26.64
C GLN A 350 10.96 0.07 25.92
N THR A 351 9.87 -0.38 25.28
CA THR A 351 9.80 -1.66 24.61
C THR A 351 10.52 -1.60 23.27
N LYS A 352 11.52 -2.43 23.08
CA LYS A 352 12.23 -2.58 21.81
C LYS A 352 11.38 -3.38 20.81
N CYS A 353 11.34 -2.96 19.55
CA CYS A 353 10.66 -3.67 18.47
C CYS A 353 11.45 -4.89 17.99
N SER A 354 12.78 -4.79 17.96
CA SER A 354 13.69 -5.83 17.50
C SER A 354 14.62 -6.32 18.62
N LYS A 355 15.25 -7.48 18.41
CA LYS A 355 16.24 -8.02 19.33
C LYS A 355 17.46 -7.10 19.42
N GLU A 356 17.90 -6.63 18.27
CA GLU A 356 19.03 -5.73 18.11
C GLU A 356 18.72 -4.74 17.01
N MET A 357 18.72 -3.46 17.32
CA MET A 357 18.56 -2.38 16.36
C MET A 357 19.94 -1.77 16.15
N ARG A 358 20.59 -2.09 15.03
CA ARG A 358 21.89 -1.58 14.64
C ARG A 358 21.75 -0.34 13.78
N HIS A 359 20.84 -0.40 12.80
CA HIS A 359 20.60 0.65 11.84
C HIS A 359 19.15 1.10 11.88
N ARG A 360 18.98 2.38 11.66
CA ARG A 360 17.68 3.02 11.42
C ARG A 360 17.61 3.39 9.95
N ALA A 361 16.72 2.76 9.22
CA ALA A 361 16.64 2.92 7.78
C ALA A 361 15.40 3.70 7.34
N ILE A 362 15.57 4.52 6.33
CA ILE A 362 14.50 5.06 5.51
C ILE A 362 14.38 4.22 4.25
N VAL A 363 13.19 3.79 3.90
CA VAL A 363 12.91 3.20 2.59
C VAL A 363 12.50 4.31 1.63
N TRP A 364 13.15 4.36 0.48
CA TRP A 364 12.83 5.30 -0.59
C TRP A 364 12.42 4.54 -1.85
N SER A 365 11.43 5.07 -2.58
CA SER A 365 10.71 4.35 -3.63
C SER A 365 9.81 3.21 -3.13
N CYS A 366 9.03 2.63 -4.03
CA CYS A 366 8.02 1.63 -3.69
C CYS A 366 8.63 0.24 -3.53
N PRO A 367 8.43 -0.45 -2.41
CA PRO A 367 8.86 -1.85 -2.29
C PRO A 367 8.05 -2.75 -3.22
N ALA A 368 8.66 -3.87 -3.62
CA ALA A 368 7.99 -4.88 -4.43
C ALA A 368 6.76 -5.46 -3.72
N ASN A 369 5.59 -5.41 -4.36
CA ASN A 369 4.33 -5.90 -3.80
C ASN A 369 4.40 -7.40 -3.44
N TYR A 370 5.15 -8.17 -4.21
CA TYR A 370 5.35 -9.59 -3.96
C TYR A 370 6.36 -9.90 -2.84
N TYR A 371 7.04 -8.87 -2.27
CA TYR A 371 8.00 -9.07 -1.18
C TYR A 371 7.89 -8.02 -0.07
N THR A 372 6.71 -7.73 0.36
CA THR A 372 6.44 -6.77 1.44
C THR A 372 7.02 -7.16 2.80
N SER A 373 7.38 -8.44 3.00
CA SER A 373 8.05 -8.94 4.22
C SER A 373 9.57 -8.76 4.23
N LEU A 374 10.18 -8.17 3.20
CA LEU A 374 11.63 -7.90 3.17
C LEU A 374 12.09 -7.09 4.37
N ALA A 375 11.29 -6.10 4.80
CA ALA A 375 11.62 -5.31 5.98
C ALA A 375 11.66 -6.13 7.29
N ASN A 376 10.84 -7.18 7.42
CA ASN A 376 10.92 -8.10 8.57
C ASN A 376 12.23 -8.91 8.54
N TRP A 377 12.65 -9.36 7.36
CA TRP A 377 13.90 -10.06 7.18
C TRP A 377 15.09 -9.16 7.50
N LEU A 378 15.11 -7.92 7.00
CA LEU A 378 16.14 -6.91 7.31
C LEU A 378 16.31 -6.73 8.82
N GLU A 379 15.21 -6.58 9.53
CA GLU A 379 15.20 -6.38 10.97
C GLU A 379 15.80 -7.58 11.72
N ASN A 380 15.44 -8.79 11.33
CA ASN A 380 15.86 -9.99 12.04
C ASN A 380 17.23 -10.52 11.61
N CYS A 381 17.59 -10.39 10.34
CA CYS A 381 18.87 -10.84 9.81
C CYS A 381 20.00 -9.86 10.11
N TRP A 382 19.76 -8.57 9.92
CA TRP A 382 20.81 -7.56 9.96
C TRP A 382 20.64 -6.50 11.06
N GLY A 383 19.51 -6.49 11.77
CA GLY A 383 19.22 -5.44 12.74
C GLY A 383 18.91 -4.09 12.09
N VAL A 384 18.49 -4.09 10.84
CA VAL A 384 18.10 -2.90 10.09
C VAL A 384 16.62 -2.65 10.29
N ASN A 385 16.28 -1.63 11.07
CA ASN A 385 14.91 -1.26 11.35
C ASN A 385 14.46 -0.13 10.43
N VAL A 386 13.52 -0.41 9.55
CA VAL A 386 12.87 0.62 8.73
C VAL A 386 11.96 1.44 9.62
N VAL A 387 12.23 2.73 9.77
CA VAL A 387 11.49 3.62 10.70
C VAL A 387 10.58 4.60 9.99
N MET A 388 10.75 4.81 8.69
CA MET A 388 9.89 5.57 7.80
C MET A 388 10.12 5.17 6.36
N ASP A 389 9.12 5.37 5.52
CA ASP A 389 9.27 5.26 4.07
C ASP A 389 8.69 6.47 3.34
N MET A 390 9.02 6.59 2.06
CA MET A 390 8.56 7.66 1.20
C MET A 390 7.03 7.70 1.07
N GLU A 391 6.39 6.57 1.14
CA GLU A 391 4.98 6.43 0.80
C GLU A 391 4.03 6.59 1.98
N THR A 392 4.51 6.35 3.19
CA THR A 392 3.76 6.57 4.43
C THR A 392 3.81 8.01 4.93
N MET A 393 4.63 8.84 4.32
CA MET A 393 4.69 10.26 4.68
C MET A 393 3.36 10.96 4.48
N ILE A 394 2.81 11.48 5.55
CA ILE A 394 1.57 12.28 5.55
C ILE A 394 1.86 13.75 5.21
N SER A 395 0.84 14.44 4.74
CA SER A 395 0.98 15.86 4.36
C SER A 395 1.17 16.80 5.55
N TYR A 396 0.83 16.38 6.77
CA TYR A 396 0.77 17.19 8.00
C TYR A 396 -0.12 18.44 7.89
N ILE A 397 -1.02 18.49 6.93
CA ILE A 397 -1.93 19.61 6.72
C ILE A 397 -3.25 19.31 7.43
N GLN A 398 -3.61 20.16 8.37
CA GLN A 398 -4.97 20.19 8.90
C GLN A 398 -5.88 20.97 7.96
N TYR A 399 -7.08 20.48 7.77
CA TYR A 399 -8.09 21.16 6.97
C TYR A 399 -8.68 22.35 7.74
N ASP A 400 -8.79 23.48 7.05
CA ASP A 400 -9.46 24.66 7.60
C ASP A 400 -10.93 24.66 7.17
N THR A 401 -11.81 24.35 8.12
CA THR A 401 -13.27 24.29 7.88
C THR A 401 -13.99 25.60 8.20
N SER A 402 -13.27 26.72 8.37
CA SER A 402 -13.87 28.01 8.72
C SER A 402 -14.70 28.63 7.59
N ASP A 403 -14.36 28.40 6.34
CA ASP A 403 -15.13 28.74 5.14
C ASP A 403 -14.79 27.82 3.97
N LYS A 404 -15.59 27.91 2.88
CA LYS A 404 -15.49 27.04 1.70
C LYS A 404 -14.18 27.19 0.96
N GLU A 405 -13.69 28.40 0.77
CA GLU A 405 -12.47 28.67 0.02
C GLU A 405 -11.25 28.13 0.76
N LYS A 406 -11.16 28.34 2.07
CA LYS A 406 -10.08 27.79 2.91
C LYS A 406 -10.13 26.28 2.98
N ALA A 407 -11.31 25.68 3.03
CA ALA A 407 -11.45 24.23 2.98
C ALA A 407 -10.90 23.66 1.66
N LEU A 408 -11.24 24.27 0.53
CA LEU A 408 -10.70 23.87 -0.77
C LEU A 408 -9.19 24.15 -0.88
N GLU A 409 -8.72 25.26 -0.32
CA GLU A 409 -7.28 25.59 -0.31
C GLU A 409 -6.48 24.55 0.46
N THR A 410 -6.94 24.18 1.66
CA THR A 410 -6.22 23.17 2.47
C THR A 410 -6.35 21.77 1.85
N TYR A 411 -7.47 21.43 1.25
CA TYR A 411 -7.62 20.19 0.48
C TYR A 411 -6.66 20.15 -0.72
N ALA A 412 -6.61 21.22 -1.51
CA ALA A 412 -5.69 21.32 -2.64
C ALA A 412 -4.21 21.23 -2.21
N LYS A 413 -3.84 21.84 -1.08
CA LYS A 413 -2.50 21.71 -0.49
C LYS A 413 -2.21 20.27 -0.08
N THR A 414 -3.18 19.55 0.47
CA THR A 414 -3.04 18.14 0.81
C THR A 414 -2.76 17.31 -0.45
N LEU A 415 -3.53 17.51 -1.52
CA LEU A 415 -3.28 16.85 -2.81
C LEU A 415 -1.88 17.12 -3.35
N GLN A 416 -1.38 18.33 -3.25
CA GLN A 416 -0.03 18.69 -3.69
C GLN A 416 1.08 18.02 -2.88
N ARG A 417 0.81 17.67 -1.62
CA ARG A 417 1.77 17.14 -0.66
C ARG A 417 1.54 15.69 -0.27
N THR A 418 0.59 15.02 -0.89
CA THR A 418 0.41 13.59 -0.69
C THR A 418 1.64 12.82 -1.16
N THR A 419 1.74 11.63 -0.62
CA THR A 419 2.71 10.61 -0.98
C THR A 419 2.91 10.51 -2.49
N MET A 420 4.14 10.23 -2.87
CA MET A 420 4.64 10.10 -4.24
C MET A 420 4.60 11.40 -5.06
N ARG A 421 3.72 12.34 -4.77
CA ARG A 421 3.66 13.56 -5.55
C ARG A 421 4.90 14.43 -5.36
N LYS A 422 5.22 14.75 -4.14
CA LYS A 422 6.44 15.51 -3.83
C LYS A 422 7.72 14.67 -3.95
N HIS A 423 7.59 13.34 -3.98
CA HIS A 423 8.71 12.41 -4.01
C HIS A 423 9.09 11.96 -5.43
N THR A 424 8.21 12.14 -6.43
CA THR A 424 8.45 11.68 -7.80
C THR A 424 8.25 12.75 -8.86
N LYS A 425 7.43 13.77 -8.61
CA LYS A 425 7.05 14.75 -9.63
C LYS A 425 7.44 16.20 -9.34
N GLY A 426 7.81 16.56 -8.14
CA GLY A 426 8.03 17.96 -7.76
C GLY A 426 9.29 18.63 -8.31
N GLY A 427 10.02 18.01 -9.22
CA GLY A 427 11.37 18.36 -9.63
C GLY A 427 12.42 17.71 -8.74
N TYR A 428 13.58 17.40 -9.29
CA TYR A 428 14.62 16.62 -8.60
C TYR A 428 15.04 17.20 -7.24
N ALA A 429 15.14 18.53 -7.15
CA ALA A 429 15.53 19.19 -5.91
C ALA A 429 14.56 18.88 -4.76
N ASN A 430 13.24 18.95 -5.01
CA ASN A 430 12.24 18.63 -4.00
C ASN A 430 12.34 17.18 -3.53
N VAL A 431 12.60 16.25 -4.46
CA VAL A 431 12.75 14.82 -4.15
C VAL A 431 13.96 14.59 -3.25
N VAL A 432 15.08 15.19 -3.59
CA VAL A 432 16.35 15.08 -2.85
C VAL A 432 16.23 15.72 -1.47
N ASP A 433 15.71 16.94 -1.40
CA ASP A 433 15.53 17.67 -0.14
C ASP A 433 14.60 16.92 0.82
N GLU A 434 13.53 16.33 0.30
CA GLU A 434 12.58 15.58 1.11
C GLU A 434 13.20 14.30 1.68
N LEU A 435 13.98 13.56 0.91
CA LEU A 435 14.70 12.40 1.42
C LEU A 435 15.60 12.78 2.59
N TRP A 436 16.44 13.78 2.43
CA TRP A 436 17.40 14.15 3.48
C TRP A 436 16.71 14.75 4.70
N ARG A 437 15.62 15.49 4.50
CA ARG A 437 14.80 15.97 5.62
C ARG A 437 14.25 14.81 6.46
N ILE A 438 13.78 13.75 5.82
CA ILE A 438 13.26 12.56 6.52
C ILE A 438 14.39 11.80 7.21
N VAL A 439 15.52 11.64 6.56
CA VAL A 439 16.72 11.02 7.16
C VAL A 439 17.11 11.74 8.44
N ASP A 440 17.18 13.07 8.40
CA ASP A 440 17.54 13.90 9.55
C ASP A 440 16.47 13.83 10.65
N GLU A 441 15.17 13.93 10.32
CA GLU A 441 14.07 13.89 11.29
C GLU A 441 13.96 12.55 12.04
N TYR A 442 14.28 11.44 11.36
CA TYR A 442 14.17 10.09 11.94
C TYR A 442 15.50 9.58 12.51
N ASN A 443 16.55 10.42 12.51
CA ASN A 443 17.91 10.01 12.90
C ASN A 443 18.31 8.71 12.20
N ALA A 444 18.09 8.64 10.91
CA ALA A 444 18.43 7.47 10.12
C ALA A 444 19.90 7.53 9.67
N ASP A 445 20.58 6.41 9.70
CA ASP A 445 21.97 6.23 9.26
C ASP A 445 22.05 5.41 7.96
N MET A 446 20.88 4.97 7.47
CA MET A 446 20.79 4.15 6.27
C MET A 446 19.58 4.54 5.41
N VAL A 447 19.74 4.47 4.10
CA VAL A 447 18.66 4.53 3.12
C VAL A 447 18.64 3.25 2.30
N ILE A 448 17.48 2.66 2.17
CA ILE A 448 17.24 1.53 1.27
C ILE A 448 16.43 2.06 0.10
N MET A 449 17.08 2.19 -1.03
CA MET A 449 16.47 2.62 -2.28
C MET A 449 15.96 1.41 -3.04
N TYR A 450 14.66 1.30 -3.16
CA TYR A 450 14.09 0.34 -4.09
C TYR A 450 14.20 0.91 -5.51
N ASP A 451 15.15 0.37 -6.25
CA ASP A 451 15.47 0.77 -7.62
C ASP A 451 14.44 0.12 -8.57
N GLN A 452 13.33 0.81 -8.75
CA GLN A 452 12.22 0.34 -9.57
C GLN A 452 12.59 0.47 -11.04
N ILE A 453 12.91 -0.62 -11.70
CA ILE A 453 13.45 -0.73 -13.07
C ILE A 453 12.68 0.11 -14.10
N SER A 454 11.37 0.26 -13.95
CA SER A 454 10.52 1.02 -14.87
C SER A 454 10.18 2.44 -14.39
N CYS A 455 10.72 2.88 -13.25
CA CYS A 455 10.48 4.22 -12.72
C CYS A 455 11.59 5.21 -13.08
N LYS A 456 11.55 5.72 -14.29
CA LYS A 456 12.58 6.66 -14.81
C LYS A 456 12.74 7.94 -13.97
N GLY A 457 11.67 8.36 -13.28
CA GLY A 457 11.70 9.53 -12.39
C GLY A 457 12.57 9.31 -11.15
N MET A 458 12.67 8.07 -10.66
CA MET A 458 13.52 7.73 -9.51
C MET A 458 14.91 7.31 -9.94
N ASP A 459 15.03 6.48 -10.96
CA ASP A 459 16.31 5.96 -11.45
C ASP A 459 17.24 7.08 -11.97
N GLY A 460 16.67 8.15 -12.51
CA GLY A 460 17.44 9.31 -12.99
C GLY A 460 18.20 10.08 -11.91
N LEU A 461 17.97 9.82 -10.63
CA LEU A 461 18.60 10.51 -9.50
C LEU A 461 19.76 9.73 -8.86
N VAL A 462 20.09 8.55 -9.35
CA VAL A 462 21.13 7.65 -8.79
C VAL A 462 22.40 8.38 -8.42
N GLY A 463 23.01 9.09 -9.37
CA GLY A 463 24.29 9.78 -9.12
C GLY A 463 24.20 10.86 -8.04
N ILE A 464 23.09 11.60 -8.00
CA ILE A 464 22.88 12.66 -7.01
C ILE A 464 22.74 12.06 -5.60
N PHE A 465 21.95 10.98 -5.48
CA PHE A 465 21.75 10.31 -4.20
C PHE A 465 23.07 9.70 -3.68
N ASP A 466 23.83 9.02 -4.53
CA ASP A 466 25.10 8.41 -4.15
C ASP A 466 26.14 9.44 -3.69
N ASP A 467 26.26 10.56 -4.39
CA ASP A 467 27.21 11.61 -4.03
C ASP A 467 26.84 12.24 -2.69
N GLN A 468 25.57 12.61 -2.52
CA GLN A 468 25.12 13.24 -1.28
C GLN A 468 25.11 12.29 -0.10
N ALA A 469 24.79 11.00 -0.30
CA ALA A 469 24.88 10.00 0.76
C ALA A 469 26.33 9.86 1.27
N ARG A 470 27.30 9.82 0.36
CA ARG A 470 28.74 9.80 0.73
C ARG A 470 29.16 11.04 1.49
N GLU A 471 28.74 12.23 1.06
CA GLU A 471 29.03 13.49 1.74
C GLU A 471 28.45 13.54 3.15
N ARG A 472 27.28 12.94 3.36
CA ARG A 472 26.56 12.88 4.64
C ARG A 472 27.01 11.72 5.54
N GLY A 473 27.78 10.77 5.01
CA GLY A 473 28.15 9.54 5.74
C GLY A 473 26.97 8.60 5.98
N ILE A 474 25.95 8.66 5.11
CA ILE A 474 24.77 7.79 5.17
C ILE A 474 25.00 6.55 4.29
N SER A 475 24.71 5.38 4.84
CA SER A 475 24.73 4.12 4.08
C SER A 475 23.57 4.10 3.08
N PHE A 476 23.86 3.89 1.80
CA PHE A 476 22.86 3.92 0.75
C PHE A 476 22.87 2.59 -0.02
N ILE A 477 21.79 1.81 0.14
CA ILE A 477 21.67 0.48 -0.47
C ILE A 477 20.69 0.56 -1.64
N TRP A 478 21.16 0.27 -2.84
CA TRP A 478 20.35 0.11 -4.02
C TRP A 478 19.85 -1.34 -4.11
N VAL A 479 18.54 -1.53 -4.12
CA VAL A 479 17.90 -2.84 -4.23
C VAL A 479 17.12 -2.88 -5.54
N PRO A 480 17.69 -3.45 -6.61
CA PRO A 480 16.99 -3.61 -7.86
C PRO A 480 15.70 -4.40 -7.65
N GLN A 481 14.59 -3.91 -8.22
CA GLN A 481 13.31 -4.59 -8.11
C GLN A 481 12.35 -4.19 -9.23
N ASP A 482 11.32 -4.97 -9.41
CA ASP A 482 10.10 -4.59 -10.12
C ASP A 482 8.96 -4.52 -9.10
N LEU A 483 8.06 -3.55 -9.26
CA LEU A 483 6.98 -3.34 -8.30
C LEU A 483 6.05 -4.57 -8.20
N MET A 484 5.78 -5.24 -9.33
CA MET A 484 4.74 -6.26 -9.42
C MET A 484 5.13 -7.51 -10.22
N ASP A 485 6.25 -7.49 -10.95
CA ASP A 485 6.68 -8.63 -11.74
C ASP A 485 7.83 -9.40 -11.07
N PRO A 486 7.53 -10.52 -10.39
CA PRO A 486 8.57 -11.30 -9.71
C PRO A 486 9.49 -12.04 -10.69
N ARG A 487 9.21 -12.03 -12.00
CA ARG A 487 10.06 -12.65 -13.03
C ARG A 487 11.29 -11.81 -13.33
N THR A 488 11.20 -10.48 -13.11
CA THR A 488 12.29 -9.53 -13.38
C THR A 488 13.40 -9.64 -12.34
N ILE A 489 13.03 -9.56 -11.06
CA ILE A 489 13.96 -9.68 -9.94
C ILE A 489 13.32 -10.58 -8.87
N SER A 490 14.02 -11.62 -8.46
CA SER A 490 13.53 -12.51 -7.43
C SER A 490 13.75 -11.95 -6.01
N ARG A 491 13.00 -12.45 -5.04
CA ARG A 491 13.20 -12.15 -3.63
C ARG A 491 14.62 -12.48 -3.17
N ARG A 492 15.18 -13.57 -3.69
CA ARG A 492 16.54 -14.00 -3.40
C ARG A 492 17.55 -12.98 -3.88
N ASP A 493 17.43 -12.50 -5.12
CA ASP A 493 18.35 -11.51 -5.68
C ASP A 493 18.35 -10.21 -4.85
N MET A 494 17.18 -9.78 -4.37
CA MET A 494 17.09 -8.62 -3.47
C MET A 494 17.87 -8.85 -2.18
N ARG A 495 17.71 -10.02 -1.54
CA ARG A 495 18.47 -10.34 -0.31
C ARG A 495 19.96 -10.49 -0.58
N GLU A 496 20.35 -11.13 -1.66
CA GLU A 496 21.76 -11.28 -2.04
C GLU A 496 22.42 -9.91 -2.26
N ASN A 497 21.72 -8.97 -2.87
CA ASN A 497 22.18 -7.59 -3.05
C ASN A 497 22.43 -6.91 -1.69
N ILE A 498 21.49 -7.02 -0.77
CA ILE A 498 21.62 -6.47 0.59
C ILE A 498 22.72 -7.17 1.36
N ASN A 499 22.75 -8.52 1.35
CA ASN A 499 23.79 -9.30 2.02
C ASN A 499 25.20 -8.88 1.55
N LYS A 500 25.36 -8.70 0.25
CA LYS A 500 26.62 -8.24 -0.33
C LYS A 500 27.02 -6.86 0.20
N TYR A 501 26.07 -5.93 0.27
CA TYR A 501 26.35 -4.58 0.80
C TYR A 501 26.76 -4.65 2.28
N MET A 502 25.99 -5.35 3.11
CA MET A 502 26.24 -5.47 4.54
C MET A 502 27.60 -6.12 4.83
N THR A 503 27.93 -7.20 4.13
CA THR A 503 29.19 -7.93 4.36
C THR A 503 30.42 -7.29 3.74
N THR A 504 30.29 -6.66 2.54
CA THR A 504 31.48 -6.15 1.82
C THR A 504 31.72 -4.66 2.01
N VAL A 505 30.65 -3.87 2.11
CA VAL A 505 30.75 -2.40 2.28
C VAL A 505 30.81 -2.05 3.77
N LEU A 506 29.85 -2.54 4.56
CA LEU A 506 29.82 -2.25 5.99
C LEU A 506 30.69 -3.19 6.82
N GLN A 507 31.07 -4.34 6.26
CA GLN A 507 31.87 -5.37 6.93
C GLN A 507 31.22 -5.89 8.23
N GLU A 508 29.91 -6.01 8.21
CA GLU A 508 29.13 -6.47 9.35
C GLU A 508 28.81 -7.97 9.30
N GLU A 509 28.69 -8.56 10.48
CA GLU A 509 28.19 -9.92 10.66
C GLU A 509 26.68 -9.89 10.91
N PRO A 510 25.92 -10.83 10.36
CA PRO A 510 24.46 -10.87 10.58
C PRO A 510 24.11 -11.10 12.05
N VAL A 511 23.01 -10.49 12.51
CA VAL A 511 22.42 -10.75 13.84
C VAL A 511 21.93 -12.20 13.93
N ASP A 512 21.37 -12.71 12.84
CA ASP A 512 21.01 -14.12 12.69
C ASP A 512 21.59 -14.70 11.40
N PRO A 513 22.74 -15.40 11.48
CA PRO A 513 23.37 -15.99 10.31
C PRO A 513 22.51 -17.01 9.55
N THR A 514 21.54 -17.62 10.22
CA THR A 514 20.65 -18.63 9.59
C THR A 514 19.66 -18.03 8.61
N LEU A 515 19.54 -16.70 8.57
CA LEU A 515 18.64 -15.99 7.67
C LEU A 515 19.34 -15.46 6.42
N VAL A 516 20.67 -15.50 6.35
CA VAL A 516 21.44 -14.97 5.22
C VAL A 516 21.08 -15.70 3.93
N ASP A 517 21.13 -17.04 3.95
CA ASP A 517 20.82 -17.91 2.79
C ASP A 517 19.40 -18.47 2.86
N PHE A 518 18.51 -17.75 3.49
CA PHE A 518 17.14 -18.17 3.63
C PHE A 518 16.45 -18.29 2.25
N ASP A 519 15.99 -19.50 1.95
CA ASP A 519 15.31 -19.77 0.67
C ASP A 519 13.78 -19.72 0.81
N ASP A 520 13.20 -18.64 0.34
CA ASP A 520 11.76 -18.45 0.24
C ASP A 520 11.24 -18.50 -1.21
N THR A 521 12.07 -18.91 -2.16
CA THR A 521 11.72 -18.96 -3.59
C THR A 521 10.54 -19.89 -3.88
N MET A 522 10.32 -20.85 -3.00
CA MET A 522 9.20 -21.79 -3.08
C MET A 522 7.95 -21.33 -2.34
N ALA A 523 7.96 -20.10 -1.84
CA ALA A 523 6.89 -19.57 -0.99
C ALA A 523 5.55 -19.34 -1.72
N TRP A 524 5.48 -19.55 -3.03
CA TRP A 524 4.22 -19.48 -3.83
C TRP A 524 4.27 -20.39 -5.05
#